data_6fe93f7f240bbf5de20ca5ed525366b5
#
_entry.id   6fe93f7f240bbf5de20ca5ed525366b5
#
_cell.length_a   1.000
_cell.length_b   1.000
_cell.length_c   1.000
_cell.angle_alpha   90.00
_cell.angle_beta   90.00
_cell.angle_gamma   90.00
#
_symmetry.space_group_name_H-M   'P 1'
#
loop_
_entity.id
_entity.type
_entity.pdbx_description
1 polymer ?
#
loop_
_entity_poly.entity_id
_entity_poly.type
_entity_poly.pdbx_seq_one_letter_code
_entity_poly.pdbx_strand_id
1 'polypeptide(L)'
;MPSWEYGVLIQMRDLTRAMRRDISRSQSQSAEDSDLVDAEPQFHFDSESWMLPSTEAEYRQGIRALDRYLDRLSHPDQPEARFFARADNLNNWLGDLETRLGSLSRTLSESVGKPSVNEALAAQDDSDP
;
A
#
# COMPACT_ATOMS: atom_id res chain seq x y z
N MET A 1 2.60 15.53 4.60
CA MET A 1 1.48 14.76 3.99
C MET A 1 0.43 14.51 5.07
N PRO A 2 -0.83 14.84 4.85
CA PRO A 2 -1.91 14.53 5.80
C PRO A 2 -2.01 13.02 6.05
N SER A 3 -2.38 12.63 7.27
CA SER A 3 -2.46 11.21 7.68
C SER A 3 -3.39 10.39 6.80
N TRP A 4 -4.47 10.98 6.32
CA TRP A 4 -5.42 10.33 5.43
C TRP A 4 -4.79 9.99 4.07
N GLU A 5 -4.09 10.94 3.46
CA GLU A 5 -3.39 10.73 2.18
C GLU A 5 -2.29 9.67 2.31
N TYR A 6 -1.58 9.66 3.42
CA TYR A 6 -0.59 8.63 3.70
C TYR A 6 -1.23 7.23 3.79
N GLY A 7 -2.38 7.12 4.46
CA GLY A 7 -3.13 5.86 4.52
C GLY A 7 -3.57 5.38 3.14
N VAL A 8 -4.08 6.27 2.29
CA VAL A 8 -4.43 5.95 0.90
C VAL A 8 -3.21 5.47 0.11
N LEU A 9 -2.07 6.13 0.26
CA LEU A 9 -0.84 5.74 -0.41
C LEU A 9 -0.39 4.33 -0.03
N ILE A 10 -0.43 3.99 1.26
CA ILE A 10 -0.11 2.64 1.74
C ILE A 10 -1.04 1.59 1.13
N GLN A 11 -2.34 1.87 1.06
CA GLN A 11 -3.31 0.96 0.41
C GLN A 11 -3.06 0.83 -1.09
N MET A 12 -2.70 1.90 -1.77
CA MET A 12 -2.33 1.85 -3.19
C MET A 12 -1.09 1.01 -3.43
N ARG A 13 -0.10 1.08 -2.57
CA ARG A 13 1.10 0.22 -2.60
C ARG A 13 0.72 -1.26 -2.47
N ASP A 14 -0.07 -1.58 -1.46
CA ASP A 14 -0.49 -2.95 -1.16
C ASP A 14 -1.36 -3.52 -2.30
N LEU A 15 -2.32 -2.74 -2.81
CA LEU A 15 -3.18 -3.13 -3.92
C LEU A 15 -2.38 -3.34 -5.21
N THR A 16 -1.50 -2.42 -5.56
CA THR A 16 -0.68 -2.52 -6.79
C THR A 16 0.21 -3.76 -6.74
N ARG A 17 0.77 -4.07 -5.58
CA ARG A 17 1.54 -5.30 -5.36
C ARG A 17 0.69 -6.55 -5.53
N ALA A 18 -0.51 -6.59 -4.96
CA ALA A 18 -1.44 -7.72 -5.10
C ALA A 18 -1.86 -7.91 -6.56
N MET A 19 -2.16 -6.83 -7.27
CA MET A 19 -2.48 -6.86 -8.70
C MET A 19 -1.31 -7.42 -9.52
N ARG A 20 -0.11 -6.93 -9.29
CA ARG A 20 1.09 -7.37 -10.00
C ARG A 20 1.41 -8.84 -9.76
N ARG A 21 1.37 -9.29 -8.51
CA ARG A 21 1.76 -10.66 -8.13
C ARG A 21 0.71 -11.71 -8.46
N ASP A 22 -0.55 -11.41 -8.18
CA ASP A 22 -1.60 -12.43 -8.12
C ASP A 22 -2.74 -12.19 -9.11
N ILE A 23 -3.34 -10.99 -9.09
CA ILE A 23 -4.61 -10.73 -9.76
C ILE A 23 -4.46 -10.63 -11.28
N SER A 24 -3.36 -10.10 -11.78
CA SER A 24 -3.09 -9.96 -13.22
C SER A 24 -2.49 -11.21 -13.86
N ARG A 25 -2.20 -12.24 -13.07
CA ARG A 25 -1.51 -13.46 -13.52
C ARG A 25 -2.40 -14.68 -13.44
N SER A 26 -2.34 -15.55 -14.46
CA SER A 26 -2.89 -16.90 -14.36
C SER A 26 -1.90 -17.83 -13.65
N GLN A 27 -2.39 -18.97 -13.13
CA GLN A 27 -1.51 -19.97 -12.48
C GLN A 27 -0.45 -20.54 -13.43
N SER A 28 -0.73 -20.54 -14.73
CA SER A 28 0.18 -21.07 -15.76
C SER A 28 1.10 -20.00 -16.36
N GLN A 29 0.91 -18.72 -16.01
CA GLN A 29 1.63 -17.59 -16.59
C GLN A 29 2.68 -17.08 -15.62
N SER A 30 3.96 -17.11 -16.03
CA SER A 30 5.08 -16.64 -15.22
C SER A 30 5.37 -15.15 -15.39
N ALA A 31 4.90 -14.54 -16.49
CA ALA A 31 5.17 -13.14 -16.81
C ALA A 31 4.25 -12.18 -16.03
N GLU A 32 4.83 -11.16 -15.45
CA GLU A 32 4.12 -10.06 -14.81
C GLU A 32 3.65 -9.03 -15.86
N ASP A 33 2.57 -8.31 -15.58
CA ASP A 33 2.12 -7.21 -16.45
C ASP A 33 3.10 -6.05 -16.41
N SER A 34 3.54 -5.58 -17.58
CA SER A 34 4.58 -4.55 -17.70
C SER A 34 4.19 -3.22 -17.07
N ASP A 35 2.93 -2.80 -17.20
CA ASP A 35 2.46 -1.55 -16.61
C ASP A 35 2.37 -1.64 -15.08
N LEU A 36 2.01 -2.79 -14.53
CA LEU A 36 2.00 -3.01 -13.08
C LEU A 36 3.41 -3.11 -12.50
N VAL A 37 4.36 -3.67 -13.25
CA VAL A 37 5.79 -3.66 -12.89
C VAL A 37 6.32 -2.23 -12.81
N ASP A 38 5.89 -1.35 -13.70
CA ASP A 38 6.26 0.07 -13.68
C ASP A 38 5.55 0.85 -12.57
N ALA A 39 4.29 0.54 -12.29
CA ALA A 39 3.47 1.27 -11.33
C ALA A 39 3.90 1.06 -9.88
N GLU A 40 4.20 -0.18 -9.47
CA GLU A 40 4.48 -0.51 -8.07
C GLU A 40 5.64 0.29 -7.46
N PRO A 41 6.83 0.38 -8.10
CA PRO A 41 7.94 1.15 -7.55
C PRO A 41 7.63 2.64 -7.38
N GLN A 42 6.79 3.21 -8.25
CA GLN A 42 6.42 4.63 -8.19
C GLN A 42 5.64 4.96 -6.91
N PHE A 43 4.79 4.06 -6.44
CA PHE A 43 4.05 4.23 -5.19
C PHE A 43 4.90 3.95 -3.95
N HIS A 44 6.05 3.28 -4.09
CA HIS A 44 7.01 3.07 -3.01
C HIS A 44 8.05 4.18 -2.89
N PHE A 45 7.97 5.20 -3.71
CA PHE A 45 8.84 6.36 -3.62
C PHE A 45 8.72 7.03 -2.25
N ASP A 46 9.84 7.45 -1.67
CA ASP A 46 9.87 8.08 -0.36
C ASP A 46 9.12 9.40 -0.37
N SER A 47 7.98 9.44 0.34
CA SER A 47 7.11 10.60 0.42
C SER A 47 7.72 11.78 1.22
N GLU A 48 8.78 11.52 1.98
CA GLU A 48 9.49 12.54 2.76
C GLU A 48 10.74 13.07 2.03
N SER A 49 11.05 12.52 0.85
CA SER A 49 12.16 13.01 0.05
C SER A 49 11.90 14.44 -0.42
N TRP A 50 12.83 15.35 -0.09
CA TRP A 50 12.83 16.72 -0.57
C TRP A 50 13.69 16.92 -1.80
N MET A 51 14.41 15.87 -2.24
CA MET A 51 15.27 15.89 -3.43
C MET A 51 14.45 15.54 -4.68
N LEU A 52 14.86 16.07 -5.83
CA LEU A 52 14.28 15.73 -7.13
C LEU A 52 14.61 14.28 -7.52
N PRO A 53 13.68 13.54 -8.16
CA PRO A 53 12.36 13.98 -8.64
C PRO A 53 11.36 14.19 -7.50
N SER A 54 10.34 15.03 -7.73
CA SER A 54 9.30 15.26 -6.73
C SER A 54 8.44 14.02 -6.52
N THR A 55 8.03 13.78 -5.28
CA THR A 55 7.15 12.67 -4.89
C THR A 55 5.85 12.64 -5.73
N GLU A 56 5.28 13.80 -6.01
CA GLU A 56 4.07 13.93 -6.81
C GLU A 56 4.29 13.51 -8.27
N ALA A 57 5.47 13.80 -8.84
CA ALA A 57 5.81 13.36 -10.19
C ALA A 57 5.91 11.84 -10.28
N GLU A 58 6.49 11.20 -9.27
CA GLU A 58 6.59 9.73 -9.19
C GLU A 58 5.21 9.09 -9.05
N TYR A 59 4.34 9.60 -8.16
CA TYR A 59 2.97 9.11 -8.01
C TYR A 59 2.16 9.30 -9.28
N ARG A 60 2.34 10.41 -9.99
CA ARG A 60 1.68 10.66 -11.28
C ARG A 60 2.11 9.65 -12.34
N GLN A 61 3.37 9.25 -12.37
CA GLN A 61 3.85 8.18 -13.25
C GLN A 61 3.21 6.84 -12.89
N GLY A 62 3.09 6.51 -11.59
CA GLY A 62 2.40 5.32 -11.10
C GLY A 62 0.94 5.28 -11.54
N ILE A 63 0.22 6.40 -11.39
CA ILE A 63 -1.18 6.53 -11.83
C ILE A 63 -1.30 6.34 -13.33
N ARG A 64 -0.42 6.93 -14.13
CA ARG A 64 -0.43 6.74 -15.60
C ARG A 64 -0.19 5.28 -16.00
N ALA A 65 0.68 4.58 -15.29
CA ALA A 65 0.90 3.16 -15.54
C ALA A 65 -0.34 2.32 -15.21
N LEU A 66 -1.03 2.61 -14.12
CA LEU A 66 -2.31 1.98 -13.78
C LEU A 66 -3.39 2.31 -14.82
N ASP A 67 -3.49 3.54 -15.28
CA ASP A 67 -4.43 3.94 -16.34
C ASP A 67 -4.19 3.17 -17.64
N ARG A 68 -2.93 2.97 -18.03
CA ARG A 68 -2.60 2.14 -19.21
C ARG A 68 -3.04 0.69 -19.03
N TYR A 69 -2.84 0.12 -17.84
CA TYR A 69 -3.30 -1.24 -17.54
C TYR A 69 -4.82 -1.34 -17.62
N LEU A 70 -5.56 -0.42 -17.02
CA LEU A 70 -7.03 -0.38 -17.04
C LEU A 70 -7.56 -0.18 -18.47
N ASP A 71 -6.92 0.67 -19.26
CA ASP A 71 -7.28 0.89 -20.64
C ASP A 71 -7.13 -0.40 -21.47
N ARG A 72 -6.02 -1.12 -21.32
CA ARG A 72 -5.80 -2.41 -21.96
C ARG A 72 -6.80 -3.49 -21.53
N LEU A 73 -7.21 -3.49 -20.25
CA LEU A 73 -8.26 -4.40 -19.75
C LEU A 73 -9.60 -4.17 -20.44
N SER A 74 -9.92 -2.94 -20.83
CA SER A 74 -11.18 -2.59 -21.49
C SER A 74 -11.21 -2.94 -22.98
N HIS A 75 -10.07 -3.29 -23.57
CA HIS A 75 -9.96 -3.64 -25.00
C HIS A 75 -9.89 -5.15 -25.20
N PRO A 76 -10.93 -5.80 -25.77
CA PRO A 76 -10.98 -7.24 -25.93
C PRO A 76 -9.97 -7.82 -26.94
N ASP A 77 -9.41 -6.99 -27.77
CA ASP A 77 -8.37 -7.33 -28.77
C ASP A 77 -6.93 -7.26 -28.21
N GLN A 78 -6.76 -6.84 -26.93
CA GLN A 78 -5.48 -6.85 -26.22
C GLN A 78 -5.48 -7.90 -25.10
N PRO A 79 -5.28 -9.18 -25.39
CA PRO A 79 -5.42 -10.26 -24.41
C PRO A 79 -4.29 -10.31 -23.37
N GLU A 80 -3.31 -9.45 -23.47
CA GLU A 80 -2.15 -9.41 -22.57
C GLU A 80 -2.48 -8.85 -21.18
N ALA A 81 -3.39 -7.89 -21.11
CA ALA A 81 -3.87 -7.36 -19.83
C ALA A 81 -5.00 -8.24 -19.30
N ARG A 82 -4.83 -8.75 -18.08
CA ARG A 82 -5.77 -9.68 -17.45
C ARG A 82 -6.06 -9.31 -16.02
N PHE A 83 -7.25 -9.66 -15.59
CA PHE A 83 -7.70 -9.49 -14.21
C PHE A 83 -8.41 -10.77 -13.76
N PHE A 84 -7.80 -11.50 -12.85
CA PHE A 84 -8.30 -12.78 -12.34
C PHE A 84 -8.83 -12.60 -10.91
N ALA A 85 -10.12 -12.32 -10.78
CA ALA A 85 -10.82 -12.22 -9.50
C ALA A 85 -11.17 -13.63 -8.95
N ARG A 86 -10.17 -14.51 -8.83
CA ARG A 86 -10.36 -15.86 -8.29
C ARG A 86 -10.37 -15.84 -6.76
N ALA A 87 -11.02 -16.84 -6.18
CA ALA A 87 -11.16 -16.94 -4.72
C ALA A 87 -9.80 -16.96 -4.00
N ASP A 88 -8.80 -17.67 -4.53
CA ASP A 88 -7.45 -17.72 -3.97
C ASP A 88 -6.75 -16.35 -4.02
N ASN A 89 -6.86 -15.61 -5.12
CA ASN A 89 -6.30 -14.27 -5.25
C ASN A 89 -6.95 -13.27 -4.28
N LEU A 90 -8.27 -13.33 -4.16
CA LEU A 90 -9.02 -12.48 -3.23
C LEU A 90 -8.70 -12.84 -1.78
N ASN A 91 -8.60 -14.12 -1.45
CA ASN A 91 -8.21 -14.56 -0.10
C ASN A 91 -6.80 -14.11 0.27
N ASN A 92 -5.85 -14.18 -0.65
CA ASN A 92 -4.49 -13.70 -0.42
C ASN A 92 -4.48 -12.19 -0.14
N TRP A 93 -5.20 -11.42 -0.94
CA TRP A 93 -5.30 -9.98 -0.73
C TRP A 93 -6.00 -9.61 0.58
N LEU A 94 -7.10 -10.29 0.92
CA LEU A 94 -7.79 -10.10 2.20
C LEU A 94 -6.89 -10.46 3.40
N GLY A 95 -6.07 -11.50 3.27
CA GLY A 95 -5.07 -11.87 4.28
C GLY A 95 -4.01 -10.77 4.48
N ASP A 96 -3.55 -10.16 3.41
CA ASP A 96 -2.63 -9.01 3.47
C ASP A 96 -3.28 -7.80 4.17
N LEU A 97 -4.56 -7.52 3.88
CA LEU A 97 -5.33 -6.47 4.54
C LEU A 97 -5.53 -6.76 6.04
N GLU A 98 -5.86 -7.99 6.40
CA GLU A 98 -6.00 -8.41 7.81
C GLU A 98 -4.70 -8.21 8.58
N THR A 99 -3.57 -8.61 7.99
CA THR A 99 -2.23 -8.40 8.55
C THR A 99 -1.93 -6.91 8.75
N ARG A 100 -2.27 -6.09 7.77
CA ARG A 100 -2.09 -4.63 7.84
C ARG A 100 -2.92 -4.01 8.96
N LEU A 101 -4.19 -4.36 9.04
CA LEU A 101 -5.11 -3.87 10.08
C LEU A 101 -4.66 -4.30 11.48
N GLY A 102 -4.21 -5.55 11.63
CA GLY A 102 -3.66 -6.05 12.90
C GLY A 102 -2.41 -5.28 13.34
N SER A 103 -1.51 -4.98 12.40
CA SER A 103 -0.32 -4.15 12.67
C SER A 103 -0.69 -2.73 13.09
N LEU A 104 -1.64 -2.09 12.40
CA LEU A 104 -2.11 -0.75 12.73
C LEU A 104 -2.80 -0.70 14.10
N SER A 105 -3.63 -1.69 14.41
CA SER A 105 -4.28 -1.82 15.72
C SER A 105 -3.27 -1.93 16.85
N ARG A 106 -2.22 -2.73 16.69
CA ARG A 106 -1.14 -2.85 17.67
C ARG A 106 -0.40 -1.53 17.86
N THR A 107 0.02 -0.88 16.77
CA THR A 107 0.71 0.41 16.83
C THR A 107 -0.12 1.48 17.53
N LEU A 108 -1.43 1.52 17.26
CA LEU A 108 -2.34 2.43 17.92
C LEU A 108 -2.44 2.14 19.42
N SER A 109 -2.57 0.87 19.80
CA SER A 109 -2.63 0.47 21.23
C SER A 109 -1.35 0.84 21.98
N GLU A 110 -0.19 0.63 21.37
CA GLU A 110 1.09 1.02 21.95
C GLU A 110 1.23 2.54 22.08
N SER A 111 0.73 3.31 21.13
CA SER A 111 0.78 4.78 21.19
C SER A 111 -0.14 5.37 22.26
N VAL A 112 -1.29 4.75 22.49
CA VAL A 112 -2.24 5.15 23.55
C VAL A 112 -1.72 4.78 24.95
N GLY A 113 -0.96 3.68 25.09
CA GLY A 113 -0.38 3.26 26.37
C GLY A 113 0.78 4.14 26.87
N LYS A 114 1.54 4.78 25.97
CA LYS A 114 2.71 5.60 26.32
C LYS A 114 2.43 6.86 27.13
N PRO A 115 1.38 7.66 26.87
CA PRO A 115 1.08 8.85 27.68
C PRO A 115 0.74 8.53 29.12
N SER A 116 0.03 7.43 29.41
CA SER A 116 -0.37 7.05 30.75
C SER A 116 0.81 6.62 31.64
N VAL A 117 1.86 6.04 31.06
CA VAL A 117 3.10 5.69 31.78
C VAL A 117 3.89 6.95 32.14
N ASN A 118 3.96 7.92 31.25
CA ASN A 118 4.63 9.20 31.51
C ASN A 118 3.89 10.04 32.57
N GLU A 119 2.56 10.03 32.57
CA GLU A 119 1.74 10.68 33.58
C GLU A 119 1.93 10.03 34.98
N ALA A 120 1.98 8.70 35.02
CA ALA A 120 2.21 7.96 36.24
C ALA A 120 3.62 8.21 36.84
N LEU A 121 4.64 8.36 35.97
CA LEU A 121 6.00 8.71 36.41
C LEU A 121 6.11 10.15 36.87
N ALA A 122 5.44 11.10 36.20
CA ALA A 122 5.40 12.51 36.64
C ALA A 122 4.69 12.69 37.98
N ALA A 123 3.63 11.93 38.24
CA ALA A 123 2.90 11.95 39.50
C ALA A 123 3.70 11.35 40.68
N GLN A 124 4.69 10.51 40.43
CA GLN A 124 5.60 9.97 41.43
C GLN A 124 6.71 10.95 41.82
N ASP A 125 7.13 11.82 40.93
CA ASP A 125 8.20 12.80 41.16
C ASP A 125 7.71 13.98 42.03
N ASP A 126 6.40 14.26 42.03
CA ASP A 126 5.78 15.31 42.85
C ASP A 126 5.45 14.87 44.30
N SER A 127 5.70 13.61 44.66
CA SER A 127 5.35 13.05 45.96
C SER A 127 6.54 12.79 46.90
N ASP A 128 7.74 13.24 46.56
CA ASP A 128 8.93 13.16 47.43
C ASP A 128 9.13 14.51 48.15
N PRO A 129 9.04 14.56 49.50
CA PRO A 129 9.15 15.78 50.28
C PRO A 129 10.59 16.31 50.40
#